data_da042269d0b169ffc034a722cd15007c
#
_entry.id   da042269d0b169ffc034a722cd15007c
#
_cell.length_a   1.000
_cell.length_b   1.000
_cell.length_c   1.000
_cell.angle_alpha   90.00
_cell.angle_beta   90.00
_cell.angle_gamma   90.00
#
_symmetry.space_group_name_H-M   'P 1'
#
loop_
_entity.id
_entity.type
_entity.pdbx_description
1 polymer ?
#
loop_
_entity_poly.entity_id
_entity_poly.type
_entity_poly.pdbx_seq_one_letter_code
_entity_poly.pdbx_strand_id
1 'polypeptide(L)'
;MKQLQYHNIPPVYDSRSRLLILGSFPSVRSREEGFFYAHPQNRFWRVLAAVLGEDPPQTVEQKKRLLLAHGIALWDAAASCEITGSSDASIRGARPNDLPLLLQAADIRQIFTNGGTADRLYRTLLEPVTGRPAVRLPSTSAANASWTEARLVAAWRSAIEPFAVSASTAAQRPYTRNRHEFRPDPI
;
A
#
# COMPACT_ATOMS: atom_id res chain seq x y z
N MET A 1 19.11 1.09 -18.43
CA MET A 1 18.51 -0.11 -19.03
C MET A 1 17.31 -0.55 -18.21
N LYS A 2 16.26 -1.06 -18.85
CA LYS A 2 15.15 -1.72 -18.15
C LYS A 2 15.64 -3.06 -17.60
N GLN A 3 15.30 -3.36 -16.37
CA GLN A 3 15.65 -4.62 -15.73
C GLN A 3 14.40 -5.26 -15.14
N LEU A 4 14.27 -6.56 -15.27
CA LEU A 4 13.24 -7.33 -14.55
C LEU A 4 13.55 -7.27 -13.06
N GLN A 5 12.57 -6.86 -12.30
CA GLN A 5 12.65 -6.73 -10.84
C GLN A 5 11.51 -7.50 -10.19
N TYR A 6 11.78 -8.05 -9.02
CA TYR A 6 10.80 -8.79 -8.21
C TYR A 6 10.45 -8.00 -6.96
N HIS A 7 9.20 -8.10 -6.56
CA HIS A 7 8.71 -7.55 -5.31
C HIS A 7 9.14 -8.45 -4.15
N ASN A 8 9.92 -7.90 -3.23
CA ASN A 8 10.48 -8.63 -2.09
C ASN A 8 9.91 -8.21 -0.74
N ILE A 9 8.87 -7.36 -0.72
CA ILE A 9 8.28 -6.83 0.50
C ILE A 9 6.95 -7.52 0.75
N PRO A 10 6.79 -8.27 1.86
CA PRO A 10 5.51 -8.90 2.18
C PRO A 10 4.42 -7.87 2.47
N PRO A 11 3.14 -8.19 2.22
CA PRO A 11 2.04 -7.30 2.57
C PRO A 11 1.95 -7.08 4.08
N VAL A 12 1.51 -5.89 4.48
CA VAL A 12 1.15 -5.61 5.87
C VAL A 12 -0.36 -5.72 5.99
N TYR A 13 -0.86 -6.65 6.77
CA TYR A 13 -2.28 -6.81 7.08
C TYR A 13 -2.49 -7.73 8.28
N ASP A 14 -3.68 -7.71 8.84
CA ASP A 14 -4.19 -8.73 9.76
C ASP A 14 -5.68 -8.99 9.46
N SER A 15 -6.30 -9.93 10.19
CA SER A 15 -7.71 -10.28 10.00
C SER A 15 -8.69 -9.13 10.30
N ARG A 16 -8.23 -8.05 10.94
CA ARG A 16 -9.01 -6.84 11.24
C ARG A 16 -8.87 -5.76 10.18
N SER A 17 -7.99 -5.96 9.18
CA SER A 17 -7.83 -5.01 8.09
C SER A 17 -9.12 -4.85 7.29
N ARG A 18 -9.56 -3.61 7.11
CA ARG A 18 -10.80 -3.21 6.42
C ARG A 18 -10.54 -2.44 5.15
N LEU A 19 -9.41 -1.78 5.08
CA LEU A 19 -8.95 -1.01 3.94
C LEU A 19 -7.71 -1.65 3.36
N LEU A 20 -7.57 -1.62 2.04
CA LEU A 20 -6.32 -1.97 1.37
C LEU A 20 -5.85 -0.77 0.56
N ILE A 21 -4.62 -0.34 0.78
CA ILE A 21 -3.95 0.65 -0.06
C ILE A 21 -2.91 -0.06 -0.90
N LEU A 22 -2.98 0.12 -2.21
CA LEU A 22 -2.04 -0.46 -3.17
C LEU A 22 -1.16 0.62 -3.80
N GLY A 23 0.16 0.43 -3.72
CA GLY A 23 1.11 1.10 -4.60
C GLY A 23 1.22 0.39 -5.95
N SER A 24 2.13 0.86 -6.80
CA SER A 24 2.44 0.26 -8.11
C SER A 24 3.43 -0.89 -7.98
N PHE A 25 4.66 -0.53 -7.60
CA PHE A 25 5.81 -1.40 -7.38
C PHE A 25 6.81 -0.68 -6.47
N PRO A 26 7.55 -1.38 -5.59
CA PRO A 26 8.44 -0.72 -4.65
C PRO A 26 9.61 -0.01 -5.35
N SER A 27 9.92 1.20 -4.89
CA SER A 27 11.10 1.94 -5.33
C SER A 27 12.39 1.20 -5.00
N VAL A 28 13.51 1.59 -5.64
CA VAL A 28 14.84 1.04 -5.31
C VAL A 28 15.08 1.11 -3.80
N ARG A 29 14.85 2.28 -3.20
CA ARG A 29 15.04 2.49 -1.76
C ARG A 29 14.15 1.59 -0.91
N SER A 30 12.88 1.39 -1.31
CA SER A 30 11.97 0.50 -0.60
C SER A 30 12.42 -0.96 -0.65
N ARG A 31 12.97 -1.41 -1.79
CA ARG A 31 13.52 -2.76 -1.92
C ARG A 31 14.79 -2.98 -1.09
N GLU A 32 15.64 -1.96 -1.00
CA GLU A 32 16.86 -1.98 -0.17
C GLU A 32 16.52 -2.01 1.32
N GLU A 33 15.55 -1.21 1.76
CA GLU A 33 15.11 -1.16 3.16
C GLU A 33 14.12 -2.27 3.54
N GLY A 34 13.60 -3.01 2.56
CA GLY A 34 12.61 -4.07 2.79
C GLY A 34 11.27 -3.56 3.31
N PHE A 35 10.91 -2.29 3.04
CA PHE A 35 9.66 -1.72 3.49
C PHE A 35 9.13 -0.61 2.57
N PHE A 36 7.79 -0.44 2.56
CA PHE A 36 7.06 0.45 1.68
C PHE A 36 7.38 1.93 1.89
N TYR A 37 7.41 2.69 0.79
CA TYR A 37 7.55 4.16 0.77
C TYR A 37 8.75 4.66 1.58
N ALA A 38 9.89 3.97 1.46
CA ALA A 38 11.12 4.28 2.21
C ALA A 38 11.87 5.54 1.68
N HIS A 39 11.56 5.99 0.46
CA HIS A 39 12.22 7.18 -0.07
C HIS A 39 11.83 8.43 0.74
N PRO A 40 12.78 9.22 1.28
CA PRO A 40 12.51 10.31 2.23
C PRO A 40 11.63 11.43 1.64
N GLN A 41 11.65 11.61 0.33
CA GLN A 41 10.78 12.58 -0.36
C GLN A 41 9.36 12.05 -0.63
N ASN A 42 9.08 10.78 -0.41
CA ASN A 42 7.71 10.28 -0.53
C ASN A 42 6.90 10.74 0.69
N ARG A 43 5.72 11.30 0.43
CA ARG A 43 4.86 11.89 1.46
C ARG A 43 3.88 10.90 2.10
N PHE A 44 3.92 9.62 1.72
CA PHE A 44 2.93 8.62 2.13
C PHE A 44 2.73 8.58 3.64
N TRP A 45 3.80 8.39 4.41
CA TRP A 45 3.71 8.24 5.86
C TRP A 45 3.24 9.51 6.56
N ARG A 46 3.67 10.69 6.10
CA ARG A 46 3.22 11.98 6.64
C ARG A 46 1.75 12.24 6.33
N VAL A 47 1.34 11.98 5.08
CA VAL A 47 -0.05 12.15 4.64
C VAL A 47 -0.96 11.19 5.39
N LEU A 48 -0.61 9.90 5.47
CA LEU A 48 -1.44 8.91 6.15
C LEU A 48 -1.57 9.21 7.65
N ALA A 49 -0.48 9.54 8.32
CA ALA A 49 -0.51 9.92 9.74
C ALA A 49 -1.40 11.14 9.97
N ALA A 50 -1.26 12.20 9.17
CA ALA A 50 -2.11 13.39 9.27
C ALA A 50 -3.59 13.09 9.01
N VAL A 51 -3.93 12.18 8.08
CA VAL A 51 -5.30 11.72 7.83
C VAL A 51 -5.87 11.05 9.06
N LEU A 52 -5.08 10.21 9.73
CA LEU A 52 -5.49 9.41 10.88
C LEU A 52 -5.41 10.17 12.22
N GLY A 53 -4.87 11.39 12.23
CA GLY A 53 -4.68 12.18 13.45
C GLY A 53 -3.55 11.67 14.34
N GLU A 54 -2.54 11.04 13.74
CA GLU A 54 -1.39 10.44 14.42
C GLU A 54 -0.08 11.17 14.05
N ASP A 55 0.95 10.96 14.86
CA ASP A 55 2.30 11.44 14.53
C ASP A 55 2.94 10.61 13.41
N PRO A 56 3.75 11.23 12.52
CA PRO A 56 4.43 10.51 11.44
C PRO A 56 5.37 9.43 11.97
N PRO A 57 5.17 8.15 11.59
CA PRO A 57 5.98 7.04 12.07
C PRO A 57 7.41 7.10 11.52
N GLN A 58 8.40 6.81 12.38
CA GLN A 58 9.82 6.88 12.03
C GLN A 58 10.43 5.49 11.78
N THR A 59 9.99 4.47 12.50
CA THR A 59 10.51 3.10 12.35
C THR A 59 9.52 2.19 11.60
N VAL A 60 10.02 1.07 11.08
CA VAL A 60 9.18 0.05 10.42
C VAL A 60 8.11 -0.47 11.37
N GLU A 61 8.43 -0.66 12.64
CA GLU A 61 7.51 -1.12 13.68
C GLU A 61 6.39 -0.10 13.92
N GLN A 62 6.74 1.19 13.97
CA GLN A 62 5.75 2.28 14.10
C GLN A 62 4.84 2.34 12.87
N LYS A 63 5.40 2.18 11.66
CA LYS A 63 4.64 2.14 10.40
C LYS A 63 3.64 0.98 10.38
N LYS A 64 4.07 -0.23 10.75
CA LYS A 64 3.20 -1.40 10.88
C LYS A 64 2.10 -1.18 11.91
N ARG A 65 2.47 -0.65 13.08
CA ARG A 65 1.51 -0.35 14.16
C ARG A 65 0.46 0.64 13.71
N LEU A 66 0.85 1.73 13.05
CA LEU A 66 -0.07 2.73 12.50
C LEU A 66 -1.09 2.09 11.56
N LEU A 67 -0.64 1.29 10.61
CA LEU A 67 -1.53 0.62 9.66
C LEU A 67 -2.51 -0.31 10.38
N LEU A 68 -2.01 -1.24 11.19
CA LEU A 68 -2.84 -2.27 11.82
C LEU A 68 -3.78 -1.72 12.88
N ALA A 69 -3.38 -0.68 13.63
CA ALA A 69 -4.24 -0.01 14.60
C ALA A 69 -5.46 0.65 13.94
N HIS A 70 -5.34 1.08 12.69
CA HIS A 70 -6.42 1.71 11.92
C HIS A 70 -7.08 0.76 10.90
N GLY A 71 -6.79 -0.55 10.97
CA GLY A 71 -7.39 -1.54 10.09
C GLY A 71 -7.01 -1.39 8.62
N ILE A 72 -5.78 -0.92 8.35
CA ILE A 72 -5.28 -0.67 7.01
C ILE A 72 -4.29 -1.76 6.61
N ALA A 73 -4.58 -2.43 5.48
CA ALA A 73 -3.64 -3.28 4.79
C ALA A 73 -2.85 -2.45 3.76
N LEU A 74 -1.59 -2.82 3.54
CA LEU A 74 -0.71 -2.15 2.59
C LEU A 74 0.05 -3.17 1.75
N TRP A 75 0.03 -2.99 0.43
CA TRP A 75 0.81 -3.76 -0.53
C TRP A 75 1.03 -2.96 -1.82
N ASP A 76 1.56 -3.62 -2.86
CA ASP A 76 1.68 -3.08 -4.22
C ASP A 76 0.92 -3.98 -5.22
N ALA A 77 0.54 -3.41 -6.35
CA ALA A 77 -0.23 -4.14 -7.37
C ALA A 77 0.62 -5.19 -8.09
N ALA A 78 1.91 -4.90 -8.35
CA ALA A 78 2.77 -5.76 -9.14
C ALA A 78 3.74 -6.58 -8.27
N ALA A 79 3.82 -7.89 -8.54
CA ALA A 79 4.82 -8.82 -7.98
C ALA A 79 6.14 -8.77 -8.72
N SER A 80 6.12 -8.48 -10.02
CA SER A 80 7.33 -8.28 -10.82
C SER A 80 7.03 -7.37 -12.00
N CYS A 81 8.05 -6.68 -12.49
CA CYS A 81 7.96 -5.86 -13.70
C CYS A 81 9.34 -5.51 -14.25
N GLU A 82 9.37 -5.10 -15.49
CA GLU A 82 10.53 -4.39 -16.06
C GLU A 82 10.40 -2.91 -15.70
N ILE A 83 11.42 -2.35 -15.06
CA ILE A 83 11.43 -0.97 -14.60
C ILE A 83 12.82 -0.34 -14.76
N THR A 84 12.87 0.97 -14.94
CA THR A 84 14.11 1.76 -14.91
C THR A 84 14.15 2.56 -13.61
N GLY A 85 15.07 2.20 -12.72
CA GLY A 85 15.20 2.83 -11.40
C GLY A 85 13.91 2.74 -10.59
N SER A 86 13.34 3.89 -10.23
CA SER A 86 12.07 4.02 -9.50
C SER A 86 10.98 4.72 -10.32
N SER A 87 11.13 4.76 -11.66
CA SER A 87 10.20 5.47 -12.54
C SER A 87 8.98 4.62 -12.86
N ASP A 88 7.87 4.87 -12.19
CA ASP A 88 6.57 4.22 -12.41
C ASP A 88 6.11 4.28 -13.89
N ALA A 89 6.42 5.36 -14.60
CA ALA A 89 6.09 5.50 -16.02
C ALA A 89 6.85 4.49 -16.92
N SER A 90 7.96 3.95 -16.44
CA SER A 90 8.76 2.97 -17.16
C SER A 90 8.30 1.51 -16.99
N ILE A 91 7.36 1.24 -16.09
CA ILE A 91 6.86 -0.11 -15.79
C ILE A 91 6.28 -0.77 -17.05
N ARG A 92 6.78 -1.97 -17.36
CA ARG A 92 6.32 -2.83 -18.46
C ARG A 92 6.29 -4.29 -18.00
N GLY A 93 5.50 -5.14 -18.66
CA GLY A 93 5.46 -6.57 -18.43
C GLY A 93 5.12 -6.93 -16.96
N ALA A 94 4.34 -6.09 -16.29
CA ALA A 94 4.01 -6.31 -14.89
C ALA A 94 3.19 -7.58 -14.69
N ARG A 95 3.55 -8.37 -13.68
CA ARG A 95 2.76 -9.49 -13.16
C ARG A 95 2.17 -9.09 -11.81
N PRO A 96 0.90 -9.42 -11.53
CA PRO A 96 0.24 -9.02 -10.30
C PRO A 96 0.76 -9.80 -9.08
N ASN A 97 0.62 -9.20 -7.91
CA ASN A 97 0.67 -9.90 -6.64
C ASN A 97 -0.59 -10.76 -6.45
N ASP A 98 -0.50 -11.79 -5.61
CA ASP A 98 -1.64 -12.66 -5.26
C ASP A 98 -2.60 -11.96 -4.28
N LEU A 99 -3.31 -10.98 -4.81
CA LEU A 99 -4.28 -10.21 -4.03
C LEU A 99 -5.48 -11.04 -3.54
N PRO A 100 -6.00 -12.03 -4.31
CA PRO A 100 -7.05 -12.92 -3.82
C PRO A 100 -6.72 -13.59 -2.48
N LEU A 101 -5.48 -14.00 -2.27
CA LEU A 101 -5.05 -14.59 -0.99
C LEU A 101 -5.21 -13.62 0.18
N LEU A 102 -4.82 -12.34 0.00
CA LEU A 102 -4.98 -11.30 1.02
C LEU A 102 -6.47 -11.04 1.29
N LEU A 103 -7.30 -10.97 0.24
CA LEU A 103 -8.74 -10.72 0.36
C LEU A 103 -9.49 -11.87 1.06
N GLN A 104 -8.98 -13.10 1.01
CA GLN A 104 -9.52 -14.23 1.76
C GLN A 104 -9.13 -14.17 3.25
N ALA A 105 -7.96 -13.59 3.56
CA ALA A 105 -7.43 -13.55 4.92
C ALA A 105 -7.92 -12.35 5.75
N ALA A 106 -8.46 -11.31 5.11
CA ALA A 106 -8.93 -10.08 5.75
C ALA A 106 -10.24 -9.59 5.13
N ASP A 107 -11.15 -9.05 5.96
CA ASP A 107 -12.42 -8.48 5.52
C ASP A 107 -12.22 -7.07 4.93
N ILE A 108 -11.47 -6.99 3.83
CA ILE A 108 -11.25 -5.73 3.13
C ILE A 108 -12.56 -5.24 2.55
N ARG A 109 -12.98 -4.04 2.92
CA ARG A 109 -14.23 -3.40 2.47
C ARG A 109 -14.01 -2.44 1.32
N GLN A 110 -12.84 -1.78 1.30
CA GLN A 110 -12.50 -0.84 0.25
C GLN A 110 -11.05 -1.01 -0.17
N ILE A 111 -10.80 -0.92 -1.47
CA ILE A 111 -9.47 -0.91 -2.09
C ILE A 111 -9.19 0.49 -2.61
N PHE A 112 -8.01 1.01 -2.28
CA PHE A 112 -7.49 2.28 -2.77
C PHE A 112 -6.20 2.06 -3.53
N THR A 113 -5.97 2.86 -4.57
CA THR A 113 -4.72 2.86 -5.32
C THR A 113 -4.00 4.21 -5.18
N ASN A 114 -2.74 4.20 -4.80
CA ASN A 114 -1.92 5.40 -4.60
C ASN A 114 -1.35 5.89 -5.94
N GLY A 115 -2.12 6.67 -6.65
CA GLY A 115 -1.72 7.29 -7.91
C GLY A 115 -2.13 6.51 -9.16
N GLY A 116 -1.91 7.16 -10.31
CA GLY A 116 -2.41 6.68 -11.60
C GLY A 116 -1.78 5.39 -12.09
N THR A 117 -0.49 5.13 -11.81
CA THR A 117 0.17 3.89 -12.21
C THR A 117 -0.36 2.70 -11.41
N ALA A 118 -0.51 2.85 -10.10
CA ALA A 118 -1.11 1.83 -9.26
C ALA A 118 -2.55 1.51 -9.71
N ASP A 119 -3.35 2.54 -9.99
CA ASP A 119 -4.73 2.40 -10.48
C ASP A 119 -4.78 1.66 -11.82
N ARG A 120 -3.95 2.03 -12.78
CA ARG A 120 -3.88 1.36 -14.08
C ARG A 120 -3.49 -0.12 -13.94
N LEU A 121 -2.47 -0.43 -13.13
CA LEU A 121 -2.05 -1.81 -12.88
C LEU A 121 -3.17 -2.61 -12.20
N TYR A 122 -3.83 -2.03 -11.21
CA TYR A 122 -4.95 -2.67 -10.52
C TYR A 122 -6.07 -3.00 -11.50
N ARG A 123 -6.56 -2.02 -12.26
CA ARG A 123 -7.66 -2.19 -13.22
C ARG A 123 -7.34 -3.21 -14.31
N THR A 124 -6.09 -3.25 -14.75
CA THR A 124 -5.70 -4.14 -15.85
C THR A 124 -5.44 -5.57 -15.37
N LEU A 125 -4.84 -5.76 -14.20
CA LEU A 125 -4.31 -7.05 -13.77
C LEU A 125 -5.09 -7.68 -12.61
N LEU A 126 -5.67 -6.89 -11.72
CA LEU A 126 -6.23 -7.36 -10.46
C LEU A 126 -7.75 -7.23 -10.40
N GLU A 127 -8.33 -6.16 -10.91
CA GLU A 127 -9.79 -5.97 -10.91
C GLU A 127 -10.54 -7.09 -11.66
N PRO A 128 -10.06 -7.60 -12.83
CA PRO A 128 -10.73 -8.73 -13.49
C PRO A 128 -10.72 -10.02 -12.67
N VAL A 129 -9.74 -10.20 -11.79
CA VAL A 129 -9.60 -11.40 -10.94
C VAL A 129 -10.37 -11.24 -9.63
N THR A 130 -10.35 -10.05 -9.04
CA THR A 130 -10.99 -9.78 -7.75
C THR A 130 -12.47 -9.44 -7.87
N GLY A 131 -12.90 -8.95 -9.04
CA GLY A 131 -14.27 -8.44 -9.27
C GLY A 131 -14.60 -7.19 -8.44
N ARG A 132 -13.61 -6.50 -7.86
CA ARG A 132 -13.81 -5.41 -6.90
C ARG A 132 -13.22 -4.10 -7.45
N PRO A 133 -14.02 -3.03 -7.54
CA PRO A 133 -13.51 -1.74 -7.98
C PRO A 133 -12.59 -1.12 -6.90
N ALA A 134 -11.60 -0.36 -7.35
CA ALA A 134 -10.75 0.44 -6.48
C ALA A 134 -11.01 1.94 -6.68
N VAL A 135 -10.79 2.71 -5.61
CA VAL A 135 -10.81 4.17 -5.64
C VAL A 135 -9.39 4.69 -5.79
N ARG A 136 -9.16 5.47 -6.83
CA ARG A 136 -7.86 6.11 -7.06
C ARG A 136 -7.67 7.32 -6.15
N LEU A 137 -6.57 7.32 -5.38
CA LEU A 137 -6.11 8.47 -4.61
C LEU A 137 -5.02 9.24 -5.37
N PRO A 138 -4.88 10.55 -5.16
CA PRO A 138 -3.75 11.30 -5.71
C PRO A 138 -2.44 10.76 -5.14
N SER A 139 -1.42 10.63 -6.02
CA SER A 139 -0.13 10.03 -5.65
C SER A 139 0.63 10.83 -4.59
N THR A 140 1.18 10.14 -3.60
CA THR A 140 2.07 10.71 -2.57
C THR A 140 3.52 10.86 -3.04
N SER A 141 3.86 10.38 -4.24
CA SER A 141 5.18 10.53 -4.83
C SER A 141 5.60 12.00 -4.96
N ALA A 142 6.88 12.28 -4.74
CA ALA A 142 7.46 13.62 -4.99
C ALA A 142 7.30 14.07 -6.45
N ALA A 143 7.25 13.12 -7.39
CA ALA A 143 6.99 13.41 -8.81
C ALA A 143 5.60 14.05 -9.05
N ASN A 144 4.67 13.92 -8.12
CA ASN A 144 3.35 14.58 -8.16
C ASN A 144 3.44 16.00 -7.55
N ALA A 145 4.27 16.85 -8.13
CA ALA A 145 4.61 18.15 -7.59
C ALA A 145 3.44 19.15 -7.54
N SER A 146 2.42 18.99 -8.38
CA SER A 146 1.23 19.84 -8.39
C SER A 146 0.31 19.66 -7.17
N TRP A 147 0.51 18.61 -6.40
CA TRP A 147 -0.23 18.33 -5.18
C TRP A 147 0.60 18.68 -3.95
N THR A 148 0.18 19.73 -3.24
CA THR A 148 0.76 20.06 -1.92
C THR A 148 0.39 18.98 -0.90
N GLU A 149 1.14 18.89 0.20
CA GLU A 149 0.85 17.92 1.26
C GLU A 149 -0.55 18.16 1.86
N ALA A 150 -0.93 19.42 2.08
CA ALA A 150 -2.25 19.78 2.59
C ALA A 150 -3.40 19.31 1.66
N ARG A 151 -3.23 19.46 0.33
CA ARG A 151 -4.20 18.96 -0.64
C ARG A 151 -4.29 17.44 -0.66
N LEU A 152 -3.15 16.76 -0.52
CA LEU A 152 -3.12 15.29 -0.39
C LEU A 152 -3.87 14.85 0.85
N VAL A 153 -3.59 15.44 2.01
CA VAL A 153 -4.26 15.12 3.27
C VAL A 153 -5.76 15.30 3.16
N ALA A 154 -6.24 16.42 2.59
CA ALA A 154 -7.67 16.67 2.41
C ALA A 154 -8.34 15.61 1.52
N ALA A 155 -7.75 15.30 0.36
CA ALA A 155 -8.30 14.32 -0.57
C ALA A 155 -8.28 12.89 0.00
N TRP A 156 -7.19 12.50 0.65
CA TRP A 156 -7.05 11.19 1.27
C TRP A 156 -8.01 11.02 2.45
N ARG A 157 -8.14 12.05 3.29
CA ARG A 157 -9.07 12.05 4.43
C ARG A 157 -10.50 11.82 3.97
N SER A 158 -10.98 12.62 3.01
CA SER A 158 -12.33 12.48 2.46
C SER A 158 -12.64 11.08 1.93
N ALA A 159 -11.63 10.39 1.36
CA ALA A 159 -11.81 9.05 0.81
C ALA A 159 -11.71 7.94 1.86
N ILE A 160 -10.78 8.05 2.81
CA ILE A 160 -10.42 6.99 3.77
C ILE A 160 -11.28 7.02 5.03
N GLU A 161 -11.61 8.21 5.54
CA GLU A 161 -12.30 8.40 6.82
C GLU A 161 -13.60 7.58 6.96
N PRO A 162 -14.44 7.41 5.91
CA PRO A 162 -15.66 6.59 6.03
C PRO A 162 -15.40 5.12 6.36
N PHE A 163 -14.18 4.63 6.16
CA PHE A 163 -13.81 3.23 6.33
C PHE A 163 -12.78 3.02 7.44
N ALA A 164 -12.09 4.07 7.88
CA ALA A 164 -11.05 3.96 8.91
C ALA A 164 -11.68 3.56 10.26
N VAL A 165 -11.06 2.60 10.93
CA VAL A 165 -11.45 2.22 12.29
C VAL A 165 -10.76 3.19 13.25
N SER A 166 -11.53 3.77 14.18
CA SER A 166 -10.94 4.60 15.24
C SER A 166 -10.00 3.76 16.11
N ALA A 167 -8.79 4.25 16.38
CA ALA A 167 -7.79 3.57 17.22
C ALA A 167 -8.33 3.20 18.61
N SER A 168 -9.30 3.97 19.14
CA SER A 168 -9.99 3.69 20.41
C SER A 168 -10.74 2.36 20.41
N THR A 169 -11.24 1.91 19.27
CA THR A 169 -11.98 0.64 19.15
C THR A 169 -11.04 -0.56 18.97
N ALA A 170 -9.80 -0.32 18.50
CA ALA A 170 -8.81 -1.37 18.23
C ALA A 170 -8.06 -1.84 19.49
N ALA A 171 -7.96 -1.01 20.52
CA ALA A 171 -7.18 -1.30 21.75
C ALA A 171 -7.78 -2.39 22.66
N GLN A 172 -8.98 -2.90 22.40
CA GLN A 172 -9.70 -3.81 23.28
C GLN A 172 -9.59 -5.30 22.95
N ARG A 173 -8.75 -5.71 21.97
CA ARG A 173 -8.55 -7.14 21.67
C ARG A 173 -7.07 -7.48 21.53
N PRO A 174 -6.58 -8.60 22.16
CA PRO A 174 -5.18 -9.00 22.07
C PRO A 174 -4.80 -9.42 20.64
N TYR A 175 -3.57 -9.06 20.26
CA TYR A 175 -2.94 -9.43 18.99
C TYR A 175 -2.73 -10.95 18.92
N THR A 176 -3.42 -11.62 18.03
CA THR A 176 -3.12 -13.02 17.66
C THR A 176 -2.23 -13.03 16.43
N ARG A 177 -1.00 -13.51 16.59
CA ARG A 177 -0.01 -13.66 15.53
C ARG A 177 -0.48 -14.73 14.55
N ASN A 178 -0.85 -14.32 13.33
CA ASN A 178 -1.15 -15.28 12.26
C ASN A 178 0.15 -15.98 11.85
N ARG A 179 0.23 -17.31 12.06
CA ARG A 179 1.38 -18.18 11.70
C ARG A 179 1.31 -18.65 10.23
N HIS A 180 0.84 -17.85 9.32
CA HIS A 180 1.02 -18.14 7.90
C HIS A 180 2.25 -17.36 7.42
N GLU A 181 3.42 -17.98 7.54
CA GLU A 181 4.63 -17.53 6.89
C GLU A 181 4.40 -17.56 5.37
N PHE A 182 4.39 -16.38 4.77
CA PHE A 182 4.47 -16.22 3.32
C PHE A 182 5.81 -16.83 2.87
N ARG A 183 5.76 -18.01 2.22
CA ARG A 183 6.91 -18.59 1.54
C ARG A 183 6.84 -18.14 0.08
N PRO A 184 7.81 -17.36 -0.42
CA PRO A 184 7.95 -17.16 -1.85
C PRO A 184 8.28 -18.50 -2.49
N ASP A 185 7.63 -18.85 -3.59
CA ASP A 185 7.96 -20.03 -4.39
C ASP A 185 9.44 -19.99 -4.78
N PRO A 186 10.16 -21.10 -4.66
CA PRO A 186 11.53 -21.20 -5.16
C PRO A 186 11.52 -21.06 -6.68
N ILE A 187 12.50 -20.30 -7.18
CA ILE A 187 12.78 -20.07 -8.60
C ILE A 187 13.19 -21.36 -9.28
#